data_bac0be759906d837174dd6d6d1da3666
#
_entry.id   bac0be759906d837174dd6d6d1da3666
#
_cell.length_a   1.000
_cell.length_b   1.000
_cell.length_c   1.000
_cell.angle_alpha   90.00
_cell.angle_beta   90.00
_cell.angle_gamma   90.00
#
_symmetry.space_group_name_H-M   'P 1'
#
loop_
_entity.id
_entity.type
_entity.pdbx_description
1 polymer ?
#
loop_
_entity_poly.entity_id
_entity_poly.type
_entity_poly.pdbx_seq_one_letter_code
_entity_poly.pdbx_strand_id
1 'polypeptide(L)'
;MMETINAQIIINKIENNEVQWLYNHFSEYFQDVTSINDLEQILSNYNAIRGQNHLYRHLHINRHQEYIWFDNKMTTGVSVFLNKYQEIIGMTLVPIKHIRGMKQSKQYYTIPIKSKCFVYWGGDNELINYHYQYKNQRLAMDLIKVEDGCTYNGDSNQCENYHIYGLPIVAPANGVVEEIVDGISDSIPGEMNTVHPEGNYIVIKHGHKEYSLIAHIKPHSFKIEKGDELLRGQHIANVGNSGNSSEPHIHFQVMNDKNLQVTQTLKIQFHNNIAPVKGDEITYNGDSILIEKEQPFSKIAKNIHTNITHLFKG
;
A
#
# COMPACT_ATOMS: atom_id res chain seq x y z
N MET A 1 -10.37 6.51 33.41
CA MET A 1 -9.39 6.61 32.30
C MET A 1 -9.75 5.52 31.32
N MET A 2 -10.07 5.82 30.08
CA MET A 2 -10.25 4.79 29.06
C MET A 2 -8.88 4.09 28.87
N GLU A 3 -8.89 2.78 28.88
CA GLU A 3 -7.70 1.97 28.61
C GLU A 3 -7.25 2.26 27.16
N THR A 4 -5.99 2.66 26.97
CA THR A 4 -5.47 2.91 25.61
C THR A 4 -5.39 1.57 24.88
N ILE A 5 -6.15 1.44 23.80
CA ILE A 5 -6.17 0.24 22.97
C ILE A 5 -4.80 0.12 22.28
N ASN A 6 -4.20 -1.06 22.36
CA ASN A 6 -2.94 -1.37 21.70
C ASN A 6 -2.96 -2.75 21.04
N ALA A 7 -1.95 -3.03 20.24
CA ALA A 7 -1.84 -4.28 19.49
C ALA A 7 -2.03 -5.53 20.36
N GLN A 8 -1.44 -5.56 21.58
CA GLN A 8 -1.51 -6.74 22.45
C GLN A 8 -2.91 -6.95 23.03
N ILE A 9 -3.59 -5.86 23.40
CA ILE A 9 -4.98 -5.94 23.89
C ILE A 9 -5.88 -6.48 22.78
N ILE A 10 -5.81 -5.88 21.59
CA ILE A 10 -6.65 -6.29 20.45
C ILE A 10 -6.48 -7.76 20.13
N ILE A 11 -5.23 -8.22 19.94
CA ILE A 11 -5.00 -9.60 19.54
C ILE A 11 -5.43 -10.59 20.63
N ASN A 12 -5.23 -10.26 21.90
CA ASN A 12 -5.70 -11.08 23.00
C ASN A 12 -7.24 -11.21 23.01
N LYS A 13 -7.97 -10.11 22.72
CA LYS A 13 -9.43 -10.12 22.67
C LYS A 13 -9.95 -10.98 21.49
N ILE A 14 -9.26 -10.91 20.34
CA ILE A 14 -9.56 -11.76 19.19
C ILE A 14 -9.31 -13.23 19.52
N GLU A 15 -8.14 -13.54 20.11
CA GLU A 15 -7.74 -14.91 20.42
C GLU A 15 -8.61 -15.58 21.48
N ASN A 16 -9.19 -14.80 22.40
CA ASN A 16 -10.05 -15.28 23.48
C ASN A 16 -11.54 -15.24 23.12
N ASN A 17 -11.92 -14.94 21.86
CA ASN A 17 -13.32 -14.78 21.44
C ASN A 17 -14.10 -13.77 22.27
N GLU A 18 -13.48 -12.65 22.68
CA GLU A 18 -14.15 -11.64 23.49
C GLU A 18 -15.05 -10.74 22.61
N VAL A 19 -16.08 -11.33 22.01
CA VAL A 19 -16.99 -10.72 21.03
C VAL A 19 -17.57 -9.40 21.51
N GLN A 20 -18.13 -9.39 22.75
CA GLN A 20 -18.79 -8.19 23.28
C GLN A 20 -17.80 -7.04 23.48
N TRP A 21 -16.56 -7.34 23.91
CA TRP A 21 -15.55 -6.31 24.08
C TRP A 21 -15.18 -5.70 22.73
N LEU A 22 -14.91 -6.52 21.71
CA LEU A 22 -14.57 -6.06 20.37
C LEU A 22 -15.71 -5.24 19.76
N TYR A 23 -16.95 -5.73 19.83
CA TYR A 23 -18.11 -5.05 19.28
C TYR A 23 -18.37 -3.69 19.93
N ASN A 24 -18.18 -3.56 21.25
CA ASN A 24 -18.32 -2.30 21.97
C ASN A 24 -17.24 -1.27 21.59
N HIS A 25 -16.14 -1.71 20.96
CA HIS A 25 -15.08 -0.83 20.46
C HIS A 25 -15.17 -0.57 18.95
N PHE A 26 -16.19 -1.09 18.27
CA PHE A 26 -16.46 -0.72 16.89
C PHE A 26 -17.01 0.70 16.83
N SER A 27 -16.66 1.44 15.76
CA SER A 27 -17.34 2.69 15.42
C SER A 27 -18.81 2.41 15.08
N GLU A 28 -19.69 3.43 15.22
CA GLU A 28 -21.11 3.30 14.82
C GLU A 28 -21.26 2.73 13.41
N TYR A 29 -20.53 3.31 12.44
CA TYR A 29 -20.56 2.81 11.06
C TYR A 29 -20.18 1.34 10.96
N PHE A 30 -19.18 0.88 11.70
CA PHE A 30 -18.75 -0.52 11.62
C PHE A 30 -19.73 -1.47 12.32
N GLN A 31 -20.44 -1.01 13.35
CA GLN A 31 -21.57 -1.73 13.97
C GLN A 31 -22.76 -1.86 13.02
N ASP A 32 -23.03 -0.84 12.21
CA ASP A 32 -24.14 -0.85 11.23
C ASP A 32 -23.93 -1.89 10.11
N VAL A 33 -22.67 -2.13 9.74
CA VAL A 33 -22.32 -3.08 8.65
C VAL A 33 -21.89 -4.46 9.14
N THR A 34 -21.68 -4.65 10.44
CA THR A 34 -21.25 -5.94 11.02
C THR A 34 -22.02 -6.23 12.29
N SER A 35 -22.92 -7.19 12.25
CA SER A 35 -23.66 -7.58 13.45
C SER A 35 -22.79 -8.32 14.46
N ILE A 36 -23.20 -8.33 15.73
CA ILE A 36 -22.49 -9.08 16.78
C ILE A 36 -22.46 -10.59 16.49
N ASN A 37 -23.51 -11.14 15.86
CA ASN A 37 -23.57 -12.55 15.47
C ASN A 37 -22.60 -12.86 14.33
N ASP A 38 -22.44 -11.95 13.36
CA ASP A 38 -21.44 -12.09 12.29
C ASP A 38 -20.03 -12.04 12.86
N LEU A 39 -19.76 -11.13 13.80
CA LEU A 39 -18.48 -11.05 14.50
C LEU A 39 -18.16 -12.34 15.25
N GLU A 40 -19.13 -12.89 16.00
CA GLU A 40 -18.97 -14.17 16.73
C GLU A 40 -18.61 -15.31 15.78
N GLN A 41 -19.30 -15.41 14.65
CA GLN A 41 -19.04 -16.42 13.64
C GLN A 41 -17.67 -16.26 13.00
N ILE A 42 -17.26 -15.02 12.66
CA ILE A 42 -15.95 -14.70 12.09
C ILE A 42 -14.83 -15.08 13.05
N LEU A 43 -14.94 -14.69 14.32
CA LEU A 43 -13.95 -15.01 15.36
C LEU A 43 -13.84 -16.52 15.59
N SER A 44 -14.98 -17.21 15.70
CA SER A 44 -15.02 -18.67 15.88
C SER A 44 -14.32 -19.39 14.73
N ASN A 45 -14.66 -19.02 13.49
CA ASN A 45 -14.06 -19.62 12.30
C ASN A 45 -12.55 -19.37 12.23
N TYR A 46 -12.12 -18.14 12.51
CA TYR A 46 -10.69 -17.78 12.53
C TYR A 46 -9.94 -18.54 13.63
N ASN A 47 -10.45 -18.54 14.85
CA ASN A 47 -9.81 -19.19 15.99
C ASN A 47 -9.73 -20.73 15.86
N ALA A 48 -10.60 -21.34 15.06
CA ALA A 48 -10.53 -22.78 14.75
C ALA A 48 -9.33 -23.16 13.87
N ILE A 49 -8.78 -22.21 13.09
CA ILE A 49 -7.75 -22.51 12.08
C ILE A 49 -6.43 -21.77 12.33
N ARG A 50 -6.43 -20.71 13.16
CA ARG A 50 -5.25 -19.86 13.36
C ARG A 50 -4.10 -20.58 14.05
N GLY A 51 -2.88 -20.17 13.71
CA GLY A 51 -1.70 -20.39 14.53
C GLY A 51 -1.53 -19.31 15.62
N GLN A 52 -0.33 -19.20 16.18
CA GLN A 52 0.03 -18.13 17.10
C GLN A 52 0.27 -16.84 16.32
N ASN A 53 -0.49 -15.79 16.61
CA ASN A 53 -0.35 -14.49 15.95
C ASN A 53 0.87 -13.71 16.45
N HIS A 54 1.61 -13.12 15.53
CA HIS A 54 2.73 -12.23 15.79
C HIS A 54 2.53 -10.92 15.05
N LEU A 55 2.76 -9.80 15.73
CA LEU A 55 2.65 -8.48 15.11
C LEU A 55 3.66 -8.35 13.97
N TYR A 56 3.16 -8.16 12.76
CA TYR A 56 3.95 -7.99 11.55
C TYR A 56 4.21 -6.53 11.23
N ARG A 57 3.15 -5.68 11.31
CA ARG A 57 3.22 -4.23 11.05
C ARG A 57 2.30 -3.47 12.00
N HIS A 58 2.72 -2.26 12.33
CA HIS A 58 1.89 -1.22 12.92
C HIS A 58 2.10 0.04 12.09
N LEU A 59 1.07 0.47 11.38
CA LEU A 59 1.09 1.64 10.52
C LEU A 59 0.30 2.77 11.18
N HIS A 60 0.81 3.98 11.05
CA HIS A 60 0.12 5.17 11.56
C HIS A 60 0.13 6.23 10.46
N ILE A 61 -1.00 6.38 9.75
CA ILE A 61 -1.15 7.28 8.62
C ILE A 61 -2.48 8.02 8.75
N ASN A 62 -2.48 9.35 8.53
CA ASN A 62 -3.67 10.22 8.57
C ASN A 62 -4.46 10.07 9.88
N ARG A 63 -3.77 9.92 11.03
CA ARG A 63 -4.36 9.71 12.36
C ARG A 63 -5.15 8.39 12.50
N HIS A 64 -5.04 7.48 11.54
CA HIS A 64 -5.51 6.11 11.65
C HIS A 64 -4.34 5.19 11.99
N GLN A 65 -4.64 4.10 12.68
CA GLN A 65 -3.67 3.06 12.95
C GLN A 65 -4.13 1.77 12.30
N GLU A 66 -3.20 1.02 11.74
CA GLU A 66 -3.45 -0.33 11.25
C GLU A 66 -2.45 -1.27 11.92
N TYR A 67 -2.98 -2.29 12.56
CA TYR A 67 -2.19 -3.39 13.08
C TYR A 67 -2.41 -4.63 12.22
N ILE A 68 -1.30 -5.28 11.83
CA ILE A 68 -1.33 -6.49 11.02
C ILE A 68 -0.56 -7.58 11.74
N TRP A 69 -1.20 -8.74 11.90
CA TRP A 69 -0.57 -9.94 12.47
C TRP A 69 -0.62 -11.09 11.47
N PHE A 70 0.38 -11.94 11.56
CA PHE A 70 0.41 -13.24 10.89
C PHE A 70 0.79 -14.33 11.88
N ASP A 71 0.39 -15.56 11.60
CA ASP A 71 0.97 -16.72 12.29
C ASP A 71 2.40 -16.98 11.79
N ASN A 72 3.15 -17.83 12.50
CA ASN A 72 4.55 -18.14 12.18
C ASN A 72 4.75 -18.73 10.76
N LYS A 73 3.72 -19.30 10.16
CA LYS A 73 3.75 -19.91 8.83
C LYS A 73 3.12 -19.01 7.76
N MET A 74 2.64 -17.85 8.16
CA MET A 74 1.84 -16.95 7.30
C MET A 74 0.67 -17.65 6.62
N THR A 75 0.00 -18.56 7.33
CA THR A 75 -1.17 -19.30 6.86
C THR A 75 -2.49 -18.66 7.29
N THR A 76 -2.44 -17.83 8.32
CA THR A 76 -3.57 -17.00 8.77
C THR A 76 -3.08 -15.61 9.12
N GLY A 77 -3.96 -14.62 9.04
CA GLY A 77 -3.61 -13.25 9.39
C GLY A 77 -4.80 -12.42 9.83
N VAL A 78 -4.50 -11.34 10.52
CA VAL A 78 -5.44 -10.35 11.05
C VAL A 78 -4.96 -8.97 10.65
N SER A 79 -5.88 -8.10 10.23
CA SER A 79 -5.67 -6.65 10.15
C SER A 79 -6.79 -5.95 10.91
N VAL A 80 -6.43 -4.95 11.72
CA VAL A 80 -7.38 -4.12 12.47
C VAL A 80 -7.03 -2.65 12.28
N PHE A 81 -8.02 -1.87 11.86
CA PHE A 81 -7.90 -0.42 11.69
C PHE A 81 -8.57 0.31 12.87
N LEU A 82 -7.85 1.28 13.43
CA LEU A 82 -8.37 2.20 14.44
C LEU A 82 -8.41 3.62 13.89
N ASN A 83 -9.45 4.36 14.23
CA ASN A 83 -9.49 5.80 14.02
C ASN A 83 -8.79 6.57 15.14
N LYS A 84 -8.76 7.91 15.04
CA LYS A 84 -8.13 8.79 16.03
C LYS A 84 -8.77 8.72 17.42
N TYR A 85 -9.98 8.19 17.53
CA TYR A 85 -10.72 8.03 18.80
C TYR A 85 -10.49 6.65 19.42
N GLN A 86 -9.61 5.82 18.84
CA GLN A 86 -9.35 4.45 19.24
C GLN A 86 -10.53 3.50 19.02
N GLU A 87 -11.42 3.84 18.08
CA GLU A 87 -12.51 2.94 17.68
C GLU A 87 -12.05 2.05 16.52
N ILE A 88 -12.48 0.80 16.53
CA ILE A 88 -12.22 -0.14 15.43
C ILE A 88 -13.16 0.23 14.27
N ILE A 89 -12.57 0.62 13.14
CA ILE A 89 -13.28 1.02 11.92
C ILE A 89 -13.19 -0.03 10.81
N GLY A 90 -12.43 -1.08 11.02
CA GLY A 90 -12.29 -2.19 10.09
C GLY A 90 -11.51 -3.33 10.72
N MET A 91 -11.90 -4.56 10.40
CA MET A 91 -11.23 -5.75 10.86
C MET A 91 -11.32 -6.86 9.81
N THR A 92 -10.20 -7.50 9.53
CA THR A 92 -10.09 -8.61 8.58
C THR A 92 -9.38 -9.78 9.26
N LEU A 93 -10.01 -10.94 9.25
CA LEU A 93 -9.47 -12.20 9.77
C LEU A 93 -9.59 -13.25 8.66
N VAL A 94 -8.48 -13.72 8.14
CA VAL A 94 -8.48 -14.57 6.93
C VAL A 94 -7.44 -15.68 6.97
N PRO A 95 -7.76 -16.85 6.36
CA PRO A 95 -6.72 -17.77 5.93
C PRO A 95 -5.97 -17.15 4.74
N ILE A 96 -4.64 -17.18 4.77
CA ILE A 96 -3.79 -16.63 3.70
C ILE A 96 -3.64 -17.66 2.58
N LYS A 97 -4.03 -17.25 1.37
CA LYS A 97 -3.91 -18.10 0.17
C LYS A 97 -2.61 -17.82 -0.56
N HIS A 98 -1.66 -18.75 -0.45
CA HIS A 98 -0.42 -18.66 -1.23
C HIS A 98 -0.62 -19.20 -2.65
N ILE A 99 -0.57 -18.31 -3.64
CA ILE A 99 -0.62 -18.70 -5.04
C ILE A 99 0.77 -19.11 -5.51
N ARG A 100 0.90 -20.40 -5.90
CA ARG A 100 2.17 -20.95 -6.40
C ARG A 100 2.37 -20.58 -7.87
N GLY A 101 3.67 -20.57 -8.30
CA GLY A 101 4.03 -20.43 -9.72
C GLY A 101 3.93 -19.01 -10.27
N MET A 102 3.85 -17.99 -9.41
CA MET A 102 3.98 -16.60 -9.85
C MET A 102 5.35 -16.37 -10.47
N LYS A 103 5.36 -15.87 -11.70
CA LYS A 103 6.59 -15.62 -12.43
C LYS A 103 7.23 -14.31 -11.96
N GLN A 104 8.57 -14.30 -11.94
CA GLN A 104 9.35 -13.10 -11.71
C GLN A 104 9.71 -12.45 -13.05
N SER A 105 9.83 -11.12 -13.05
CA SER A 105 10.37 -10.38 -14.19
C SER A 105 11.81 -10.80 -14.45
N LYS A 106 12.22 -10.78 -15.70
CA LYS A 106 13.61 -11.06 -16.11
C LYS A 106 14.47 -9.80 -16.10
N GLN A 107 13.80 -8.66 -16.33
CA GLN A 107 14.44 -7.36 -16.27
C GLN A 107 14.38 -6.80 -14.85
N TYR A 108 15.40 -6.03 -14.47
CA TYR A 108 15.42 -5.25 -13.23
C TYR A 108 14.74 -3.91 -13.41
N TYR A 109 13.91 -3.56 -12.45
CA TYR A 109 13.15 -2.31 -12.41
C TYR A 109 13.58 -1.44 -11.23
N THR A 110 13.21 -0.16 -11.29
CA THR A 110 13.18 0.74 -10.13
C THR A 110 11.74 1.15 -9.88
N ILE A 111 11.49 1.86 -8.77
CA ILE A 111 10.20 2.52 -8.58
C ILE A 111 10.06 3.70 -9.55
N PRO A 112 8.84 4.02 -10.02
CA PRO A 112 8.62 5.07 -11.01
C PRO A 112 8.60 6.50 -10.41
N ILE A 113 9.30 6.74 -9.30
CA ILE A 113 9.40 8.04 -8.65
C ILE A 113 10.77 8.19 -7.98
N LYS A 114 11.39 9.39 -8.06
CA LYS A 114 12.69 9.64 -7.44
C LYS A 114 12.61 10.07 -5.97
N SER A 115 11.45 10.49 -5.52
CA SER A 115 11.23 10.85 -4.11
C SER A 115 11.15 9.60 -3.23
N LYS A 116 11.48 9.75 -1.94
CA LYS A 116 11.13 8.76 -0.93
C LYS A 116 9.61 8.59 -0.92
N CYS A 117 9.14 7.35 -0.90
CA CYS A 117 7.73 7.02 -0.84
C CYS A 117 7.48 5.82 0.08
N PHE A 118 6.21 5.62 0.39
CA PHE A 118 5.71 4.57 1.26
C PHE A 118 4.89 3.58 0.43
N VAL A 119 5.09 2.28 0.64
CA VAL A 119 4.29 1.22 0.02
C VAL A 119 3.00 1.06 0.81
N TYR A 120 1.92 1.65 0.32
CA TYR A 120 0.60 1.55 0.97
C TYR A 120 -0.05 0.20 0.71
N TRP A 121 0.00 -0.27 -0.55
CA TRP A 121 -0.36 -1.64 -0.91
C TRP A 121 0.80 -2.29 -1.67
N GLY A 122 1.14 -3.52 -1.31
CA GLY A 122 2.21 -4.27 -1.95
C GLY A 122 2.53 -5.53 -1.15
N GLY A 123 2.91 -6.58 -1.85
CA GLY A 123 3.18 -7.89 -1.27
C GLY A 123 2.41 -9.01 -1.99
N ASP A 124 2.49 -10.21 -1.45
CA ASP A 124 2.03 -11.44 -2.08
C ASP A 124 0.91 -12.16 -1.32
N ASN A 125 0.07 -11.40 -0.62
CA ASN A 125 -1.16 -11.88 0.00
C ASN A 125 -2.19 -10.76 0.16
N GLU A 126 -3.45 -11.15 0.39
CA GLU A 126 -4.60 -10.24 0.44
C GLU A 126 -4.60 -9.27 1.62
N LEU A 127 -3.89 -9.57 2.70
CA LEU A 127 -3.89 -8.72 3.90
C LEU A 127 -3.01 -7.48 3.74
N ILE A 128 -1.93 -7.60 2.97
CA ILE A 128 -0.98 -6.52 2.72
C ILE A 128 -1.06 -5.95 1.30
N ASN A 129 -1.90 -6.56 0.46
CA ASN A 129 -2.10 -6.10 -0.92
C ASN A 129 -3.52 -6.45 -1.39
N TYR A 130 -4.43 -5.47 -1.41
CA TYR A 130 -5.80 -5.72 -1.86
C TYR A 130 -5.89 -6.12 -3.35
N HIS A 131 -4.89 -5.74 -4.17
CA HIS A 131 -4.79 -6.17 -5.56
C HIS A 131 -4.59 -7.67 -5.73
N TYR A 132 -4.15 -8.36 -4.66
CA TYR A 132 -3.80 -9.78 -4.71
C TYR A 132 -4.94 -10.68 -5.21
N GLN A 133 -6.18 -10.28 -5.00
CA GLN A 133 -7.38 -10.99 -5.47
C GLN A 133 -7.52 -10.93 -7.00
N TYR A 134 -7.00 -9.89 -7.66
CA TYR A 134 -7.18 -9.64 -9.08
C TYR A 134 -5.96 -10.11 -9.87
N LYS A 135 -6.15 -11.13 -10.72
CA LYS A 135 -5.05 -11.78 -11.44
C LYS A 135 -4.19 -10.81 -12.27
N ASN A 136 -4.82 -9.83 -12.87
CA ASN A 136 -4.19 -8.80 -13.72
C ASN A 136 -3.50 -7.68 -12.94
N GLN A 137 -3.70 -7.60 -11.62
CA GLN A 137 -3.10 -6.57 -10.73
C GLN A 137 -2.39 -7.19 -9.52
N ARG A 138 -2.43 -8.51 -9.35
CA ARG A 138 -2.08 -9.25 -8.14
C ARG A 138 -0.81 -8.80 -7.42
N LEU A 139 0.22 -8.42 -8.15
CA LEU A 139 1.51 -8.00 -7.60
C LEU A 139 1.78 -6.51 -7.83
N ALA A 140 0.73 -5.73 -8.07
CA ALA A 140 0.84 -4.27 -8.15
C ALA A 140 1.24 -3.68 -6.80
N MET A 141 1.83 -2.49 -6.86
CA MET A 141 2.14 -1.67 -5.70
C MET A 141 1.48 -0.30 -5.84
N ASP A 142 0.88 0.18 -4.75
CA ASP A 142 0.42 1.56 -4.63
C ASP A 142 1.41 2.32 -3.74
N LEU A 143 1.97 3.38 -4.30
CA LEU A 143 2.99 4.20 -3.68
C LEU A 143 2.41 5.56 -3.32
N ILE A 144 2.53 5.94 -2.05
CA ILE A 144 2.14 7.24 -1.51
C ILE A 144 3.35 7.96 -0.93
N LYS A 145 3.20 9.24 -0.60
CA LYS A 145 4.21 9.98 0.15
C LYS A 145 3.63 10.39 1.50
N VAL A 146 4.34 10.03 2.56
CA VAL A 146 3.97 10.33 3.95
C VAL A 146 5.00 11.31 4.52
N GLU A 147 4.53 12.41 5.09
CA GLU A 147 5.32 13.38 5.85
C GLU A 147 4.64 13.59 7.21
N ASP A 148 5.40 13.49 8.29
CA ASP A 148 4.90 13.61 9.67
C ASP A 148 3.65 12.76 9.96
N GLY A 149 3.59 11.54 9.38
CA GLY A 149 2.49 10.60 9.55
C GLY A 149 1.23 10.94 8.75
N CYS A 150 1.28 11.90 7.82
CA CYS A 150 0.15 12.29 6.98
C CYS A 150 0.49 12.21 5.49
N THR A 151 -0.50 11.88 4.65
CA THR A 151 -0.36 11.89 3.17
C THR A 151 -0.64 13.27 2.58
N TYR A 152 -1.25 14.16 3.35
CA TYR A 152 -1.64 15.52 2.93
C TYR A 152 -1.45 16.54 4.05
N ASN A 153 -1.43 17.83 3.67
CA ASN A 153 -1.43 18.96 4.58
C ASN A 153 -2.51 19.96 4.13
N GLY A 154 -3.52 20.20 4.99
CA GLY A 154 -4.65 21.07 4.69
C GLY A 154 -5.96 20.30 4.45
N ASP A 155 -6.75 20.72 3.46
CA ASP A 155 -8.02 20.09 3.09
C ASP A 155 -7.78 18.78 2.31
N SER A 156 -8.23 17.66 2.88
CA SER A 156 -8.11 16.33 2.26
C SER A 156 -8.93 16.15 0.98
N ASN A 157 -9.87 17.05 0.67
CA ASN A 157 -10.65 16.99 -0.57
C ASN A 157 -9.93 17.64 -1.77
N GLN A 158 -8.73 18.19 -1.56
CA GLN A 158 -7.95 18.87 -2.59
C GLN A 158 -6.73 18.01 -2.93
N CYS A 159 -6.61 17.56 -4.19
CA CYS A 159 -5.47 16.76 -4.64
C CYS A 159 -4.13 17.47 -4.40
N GLU A 160 -4.10 18.78 -4.59
CA GLU A 160 -2.92 19.64 -4.46
C GLU A 160 -2.32 19.64 -3.04
N ASN A 161 -3.11 19.26 -2.03
CA ASN A 161 -2.67 19.18 -0.64
C ASN A 161 -1.94 17.88 -0.32
N TYR A 162 -1.96 16.88 -1.24
CA TYR A 162 -1.27 15.62 -1.04
C TYR A 162 0.21 15.71 -1.43
N HIS A 163 1.08 15.21 -0.57
CA HIS A 163 2.54 15.32 -0.73
C HIS A 163 3.09 14.65 -1.98
N ILE A 164 2.36 13.68 -2.55
CA ILE A 164 2.77 12.98 -3.77
C ILE A 164 2.20 13.62 -5.04
N TYR A 165 1.09 14.38 -4.94
CA TYR A 165 0.41 14.95 -6.11
C TYR A 165 1.32 15.87 -6.90
N GLY A 166 1.29 15.75 -8.22
CA GLY A 166 2.09 16.56 -9.14
C GLY A 166 3.59 16.23 -9.15
N LEU A 167 4.09 15.30 -8.31
CA LEU A 167 5.49 14.89 -8.36
C LEU A 167 5.81 14.17 -9.68
N PRO A 168 7.07 14.29 -10.17
CA PRO A 168 7.48 13.66 -11.41
C PRO A 168 7.44 12.14 -11.34
N ILE A 169 6.72 11.50 -12.26
CA ILE A 169 6.79 10.08 -12.56
C ILE A 169 7.93 9.84 -13.53
N VAL A 170 8.74 8.81 -13.27
CA VAL A 170 9.88 8.46 -14.12
C VAL A 170 9.76 7.04 -14.67
N ALA A 171 10.36 6.78 -15.82
CA ALA A 171 10.39 5.44 -16.41
C ALA A 171 11.12 4.46 -15.47
N PRO A 172 10.51 3.32 -15.10
CA PRO A 172 11.08 2.37 -14.14
C PRO A 172 12.22 1.52 -14.72
N ALA A 173 12.32 1.47 -16.04
CA ALA A 173 13.38 0.80 -16.81
C ALA A 173 13.43 1.37 -18.22
N ASN A 174 14.48 1.05 -19.00
CA ASN A 174 14.51 1.36 -20.42
C ASN A 174 13.36 0.64 -21.15
N GLY A 175 12.77 1.27 -22.13
CA GLY A 175 11.66 0.69 -22.89
C GLY A 175 11.13 1.60 -23.99
N VAL A 176 10.01 1.21 -24.57
CA VAL A 176 9.30 1.97 -25.60
C VAL A 176 7.86 2.19 -25.14
N VAL A 177 7.34 3.38 -25.31
CA VAL A 177 5.94 3.71 -25.00
C VAL A 177 5.01 2.92 -25.92
N GLU A 178 4.27 1.98 -25.34
CA GLU A 178 3.33 1.13 -26.08
C GLU A 178 1.94 1.76 -26.14
N GLU A 179 1.48 2.37 -25.04
CA GLU A 179 0.15 2.96 -24.93
C GLU A 179 0.15 4.12 -23.92
N ILE A 180 -0.64 5.15 -24.23
CA ILE A 180 -0.96 6.26 -23.32
C ILE A 180 -2.48 6.48 -23.39
N VAL A 181 -3.10 6.63 -22.23
CA VAL A 181 -4.46 7.15 -22.05
C VAL A 181 -4.36 8.41 -21.23
N ASP A 182 -4.94 9.51 -21.75
CA ASP A 182 -4.91 10.85 -21.13
C ASP A 182 -6.28 11.53 -21.25
N GLY A 183 -6.49 12.61 -20.52
CA GLY A 183 -7.68 13.45 -20.58
C GLY A 183 -8.79 13.06 -19.60
N ILE A 184 -8.58 12.05 -18.73
CA ILE A 184 -9.50 11.72 -17.66
C ILE A 184 -9.16 12.64 -16.48
N SER A 185 -10.12 13.44 -16.03
CA SER A 185 -9.94 14.38 -14.91
C SER A 185 -9.59 13.66 -13.61
N ASP A 186 -8.80 14.31 -12.76
CA ASP A 186 -8.60 13.84 -11.39
C ASP A 186 -9.95 13.84 -10.64
N SER A 187 -10.16 12.80 -9.85
CA SER A 187 -11.29 12.70 -8.92
C SER A 187 -11.00 13.51 -7.65
N ILE A 188 -12.05 14.01 -7.00
CA ILE A 188 -11.90 14.51 -5.63
C ILE A 188 -11.47 13.34 -4.73
N PRO A 189 -10.44 13.50 -3.88
CA PRO A 189 -10.05 12.43 -2.96
C PRO A 189 -11.24 11.91 -2.15
N GLY A 190 -11.41 10.58 -2.10
CA GLY A 190 -12.59 9.92 -1.54
C GLY A 190 -13.69 9.60 -2.57
N GLU A 191 -13.73 10.28 -3.73
CA GLU A 191 -14.66 10.01 -4.83
C GLU A 191 -13.95 9.21 -5.93
N MET A 192 -14.39 7.97 -6.17
CA MET A 192 -13.73 7.08 -7.11
C MET A 192 -14.47 7.00 -8.45
N ASN A 193 -13.75 7.11 -9.58
CA ASN A 193 -14.30 6.92 -10.92
C ASN A 193 -14.22 5.45 -11.35
N THR A 194 -15.32 4.74 -11.21
CA THR A 194 -15.41 3.31 -11.57
C THR A 194 -15.61 3.05 -13.06
N VAL A 195 -15.91 4.08 -13.87
CA VAL A 195 -16.09 3.95 -15.33
C VAL A 195 -14.76 3.79 -16.05
N HIS A 196 -13.73 4.49 -15.56
CA HIS A 196 -12.36 4.41 -16.07
C HIS A 196 -11.42 4.07 -14.91
N PRO A 197 -11.41 2.81 -14.44
CA PRO A 197 -10.75 2.47 -13.18
C PRO A 197 -9.24 2.75 -13.16
N GLU A 198 -8.53 2.60 -14.29
CA GLU A 198 -7.10 2.91 -14.36
C GLU A 198 -6.83 4.42 -14.45
N GLY A 199 -7.83 5.25 -14.77
CA GLY A 199 -7.66 6.67 -15.04
C GLY A 199 -6.72 6.91 -16.22
N ASN A 200 -5.91 7.97 -16.15
CA ASN A 200 -4.83 8.19 -17.11
C ASN A 200 -3.67 7.25 -16.79
N TYR A 201 -3.15 6.58 -17.81
CA TYR A 201 -2.09 5.60 -17.61
C TYR A 201 -1.10 5.53 -18.77
N ILE A 202 0.03 4.91 -18.53
CA ILE A 202 1.02 4.55 -19.53
C ILE A 202 1.37 3.06 -19.42
N VAL A 203 1.45 2.41 -20.60
CA VAL A 203 2.07 1.08 -20.73
C VAL A 203 3.40 1.24 -21.45
N ILE A 204 4.47 0.77 -20.83
CA ILE A 204 5.83 0.77 -21.39
C ILE A 204 6.22 -0.67 -21.70
N LYS A 205 6.60 -0.93 -22.95
CA LYS A 205 7.15 -2.22 -23.38
C LYS A 205 8.64 -2.28 -23.09
N HIS A 206 9.05 -3.33 -22.41
CA HIS A 206 10.43 -3.59 -22.06
C HIS A 206 10.97 -4.83 -22.80
N GLY A 207 12.20 -5.22 -22.50
CA GLY A 207 12.78 -6.48 -22.97
C GLY A 207 11.97 -7.69 -22.48
N HIS A 208 12.23 -8.87 -23.05
CA HIS A 208 11.68 -10.17 -22.63
C HIS A 208 10.16 -10.31 -22.72
N LYS A 209 9.46 -9.46 -23.48
CA LYS A 209 7.99 -9.35 -23.55
C LYS A 209 7.39 -9.00 -22.16
N GLU A 210 8.04 -8.12 -21.45
CA GLU A 210 7.56 -7.55 -20.19
C GLU A 210 7.06 -6.15 -20.46
N TYR A 211 6.05 -5.75 -19.68
CA TYR A 211 5.44 -4.43 -19.76
C TYR A 211 5.30 -3.87 -18.35
N SER A 212 5.47 -2.56 -18.19
CA SER A 212 5.04 -1.89 -16.97
C SER A 212 3.80 -1.05 -17.24
N LEU A 213 2.91 -0.99 -16.25
CA LEU A 213 1.79 -0.08 -16.18
C LEU A 213 2.03 0.88 -15.03
N ILE A 214 1.83 2.17 -15.30
CA ILE A 214 1.75 3.22 -14.28
C ILE A 214 0.43 3.93 -14.49
N ALA A 215 -0.41 4.02 -13.45
CA ALA A 215 -1.75 4.53 -13.53
C ALA A 215 -2.03 5.68 -12.56
N HIS A 216 -3.23 6.26 -12.63
CA HIS A 216 -3.72 7.43 -11.88
C HIS A 216 -2.92 8.70 -12.14
N ILE A 217 -2.40 8.83 -13.38
CA ILE A 217 -1.57 9.95 -13.83
C ILE A 217 -2.40 11.24 -13.92
N LYS A 218 -1.78 12.36 -13.59
CA LYS A 218 -2.38 13.70 -13.70
C LYS A 218 -2.73 14.00 -15.15
N PRO A 219 -3.96 14.47 -15.47
CA PRO A 219 -4.36 14.80 -16.82
C PRO A 219 -3.43 15.85 -17.45
N HIS A 220 -3.15 15.67 -18.74
CA HIS A 220 -2.34 16.58 -19.56
C HIS A 220 -0.90 16.80 -19.04
N SER A 221 -0.35 15.83 -18.29
CA SER A 221 0.99 15.94 -17.73
C SER A 221 2.05 15.10 -18.45
N PHE A 222 1.68 14.30 -19.43
CA PHE A 222 2.63 13.50 -20.21
C PHE A 222 3.65 14.37 -20.95
N LYS A 223 4.93 13.92 -20.92
CA LYS A 223 6.08 14.56 -21.57
C LYS A 223 6.59 13.75 -22.75
N ILE A 224 5.88 12.69 -23.11
CA ILE A 224 6.27 11.68 -24.09
C ILE A 224 5.06 11.27 -24.89
N GLU A 225 5.30 10.64 -26.03
CA GLU A 225 4.27 10.14 -26.93
C GLU A 225 4.43 8.64 -27.17
N LYS A 226 3.39 8.01 -27.71
CA LYS A 226 3.43 6.61 -28.11
C LYS A 226 4.53 6.37 -29.16
N GLY A 227 5.37 5.39 -28.91
CA GLY A 227 6.51 5.03 -29.76
C GLY A 227 7.84 5.61 -29.29
N ASP A 228 7.85 6.55 -28.34
CA ASP A 228 9.09 7.11 -27.79
C ASP A 228 9.93 6.04 -27.08
N GLU A 229 11.23 6.09 -27.29
CA GLU A 229 12.21 5.33 -26.53
C GLU A 229 12.50 6.03 -25.20
N LEU A 230 12.43 5.30 -24.10
CA LEU A 230 12.61 5.80 -22.75
C LEU A 230 13.87 5.24 -22.11
N LEU A 231 14.57 6.11 -21.41
CA LEU A 231 15.64 5.71 -20.50
C LEU A 231 15.11 5.62 -19.06
N ARG A 232 15.60 4.64 -18.29
CA ARG A 232 15.33 4.55 -16.86
C ARG A 232 15.57 5.89 -16.16
N GLY A 233 14.62 6.31 -15.32
CA GLY A 233 14.70 7.57 -14.60
C GLY A 233 14.36 8.82 -15.43
N GLN A 234 13.99 8.68 -16.71
CA GLN A 234 13.48 9.78 -17.54
C GLN A 234 12.12 10.22 -17.01
N HIS A 235 11.89 11.52 -16.85
CA HIS A 235 10.60 12.10 -16.49
C HIS A 235 9.59 11.90 -17.62
N ILE A 236 8.46 11.27 -17.33
CA ILE A 236 7.45 10.89 -18.33
C ILE A 236 6.08 11.52 -18.10
N ALA A 237 5.69 11.80 -16.86
CA ALA A 237 4.40 12.39 -16.49
C ALA A 237 4.45 12.86 -15.03
N ASN A 238 3.31 13.30 -14.47
CA ASN A 238 3.20 13.67 -13.07
C ASN A 238 2.10 12.85 -12.38
N VAL A 239 2.26 12.65 -11.06
CA VAL A 239 1.27 11.94 -10.22
C VAL A 239 -0.03 12.72 -10.15
N GLY A 240 -1.15 12.02 -10.33
CA GLY A 240 -2.51 12.54 -10.26
C GLY A 240 -3.39 11.75 -9.31
N ASN A 241 -4.71 11.82 -9.56
CA ASN A 241 -5.76 11.10 -8.83
C ASN A 241 -6.88 10.67 -9.78
N SER A 242 -6.57 10.45 -11.06
CA SER A 242 -7.56 10.07 -12.07
C SER A 242 -7.98 8.60 -11.92
N GLY A 243 -9.22 8.28 -12.25
CA GLY A 243 -9.75 6.92 -12.19
C GLY A 243 -10.27 6.48 -10.83
N ASN A 244 -10.21 5.17 -10.56
CA ASN A 244 -10.66 4.57 -9.32
C ASN A 244 -9.57 4.70 -8.23
N SER A 245 -9.31 5.93 -7.83
CA SER A 245 -8.27 6.32 -6.89
C SER A 245 -8.87 7.07 -5.71
N SER A 246 -8.68 6.56 -4.49
CA SER A 246 -9.21 7.16 -3.27
C SER A 246 -8.42 8.39 -2.80
N GLU A 247 -7.15 8.46 -3.15
CA GLU A 247 -6.26 9.61 -2.90
C GLU A 247 -5.10 9.58 -3.90
N PRO A 248 -4.42 10.70 -4.17
CA PRO A 248 -3.27 10.75 -5.05
C PRO A 248 -2.22 9.71 -4.69
N HIS A 249 -1.90 8.82 -5.64
CA HIS A 249 -0.89 7.77 -5.50
C HIS A 249 -0.37 7.31 -6.86
N ILE A 250 0.66 6.50 -6.88
CA ILE A 250 1.14 5.80 -8.06
C ILE A 250 0.73 4.34 -7.96
N HIS A 251 -0.13 3.86 -8.85
CA HIS A 251 -0.29 2.44 -9.08
C HIS A 251 0.79 1.98 -10.06
N PHE A 252 1.60 1.00 -9.64
CA PHE A 252 2.71 0.46 -10.44
C PHE A 252 2.70 -1.06 -10.45
N GLN A 253 2.74 -1.63 -11.67
CA GLN A 253 2.87 -3.07 -11.86
C GLN A 253 3.77 -3.41 -13.04
N VAL A 254 4.34 -4.63 -13.02
CA VAL A 254 4.99 -5.27 -14.17
C VAL A 254 4.18 -6.48 -14.58
N MET A 255 4.00 -6.67 -15.89
CA MET A 255 3.06 -7.64 -16.44
C MET A 255 3.62 -8.32 -17.72
N ASN A 256 3.02 -9.45 -18.09
CA ASN A 256 3.48 -10.28 -19.21
C ASN A 256 2.74 -10.03 -20.53
N ASP A 257 1.75 -9.14 -20.54
CA ASP A 257 0.99 -8.73 -21.72
C ASP A 257 0.58 -7.27 -21.59
N LYS A 258 0.47 -6.55 -22.70
CA LYS A 258 -0.02 -5.17 -22.74
C LYS A 258 -1.53 -5.05 -22.55
N ASN A 259 -2.28 -6.09 -22.86
CA ASN A 259 -3.73 -6.10 -22.73
C ASN A 259 -4.13 -6.33 -21.29
N LEU A 260 -4.65 -5.29 -20.63
CA LEU A 260 -5.00 -5.28 -19.22
C LEU A 260 -6.09 -6.31 -18.84
N GLN A 261 -6.89 -6.78 -19.81
CA GLN A 261 -7.95 -7.75 -19.57
C GLN A 261 -7.43 -9.18 -19.39
N VAL A 262 -6.31 -9.52 -20.02
CA VAL A 262 -5.77 -10.88 -20.06
C VAL A 262 -4.42 -11.04 -19.38
N THR A 263 -3.75 -9.94 -19.08
CA THR A 263 -2.40 -9.92 -18.49
C THR A 263 -2.35 -10.58 -17.14
N GLN A 264 -1.16 -10.99 -16.75
CA GLN A 264 -0.81 -11.41 -15.39
C GLN A 264 0.38 -10.59 -14.93
N THR A 265 0.30 -10.13 -13.70
CA THR A 265 1.44 -9.45 -13.10
C THR A 265 2.61 -10.39 -12.86
N LEU A 266 3.79 -9.84 -12.93
CA LEU A 266 5.06 -10.48 -12.60
C LEU A 266 5.57 -9.95 -11.26
N LYS A 267 6.21 -10.81 -10.48
CA LYS A 267 6.95 -10.36 -9.29
C LYS A 267 8.10 -9.47 -9.76
N ILE A 268 8.05 -8.20 -9.36
CA ILE A 268 9.04 -7.21 -9.81
C ILE A 268 10.41 -7.56 -9.24
N GLN A 269 11.40 -7.64 -10.12
CA GLN A 269 12.79 -7.85 -9.72
C GLN A 269 13.46 -6.49 -9.57
N PHE A 270 13.80 -6.12 -8.33
CA PHE A 270 14.64 -4.98 -8.03
C PHE A 270 16.08 -5.43 -7.85
N HIS A 271 17.05 -4.55 -8.14
CA HIS A 271 18.44 -4.81 -7.79
C HIS A 271 18.56 -5.07 -6.28
N ASN A 272 19.51 -5.91 -5.87
CA ASN A 272 19.73 -6.33 -4.49
C ASN A 272 18.69 -7.33 -3.94
N ASN A 273 17.86 -7.96 -4.80
CA ASN A 273 16.82 -8.92 -4.41
C ASN A 273 15.85 -8.40 -3.33
N ILE A 274 15.57 -7.11 -3.36
CA ILE A 274 14.64 -6.46 -2.46
C ILE A 274 13.22 -6.74 -2.96
N ALA A 275 12.30 -6.99 -2.04
CA ALA A 275 10.88 -7.15 -2.32
C ALA A 275 10.08 -6.23 -1.37
N PRO A 276 9.78 -4.98 -1.77
CA PRO A 276 9.01 -4.06 -0.95
C PRO A 276 7.60 -4.60 -0.70
N VAL A 277 7.13 -4.41 0.52
CA VAL A 277 5.78 -4.80 0.94
C VAL A 277 5.11 -3.65 1.68
N LYS A 278 3.80 -3.75 1.90
CA LYS A 278 3.03 -2.79 2.70
C LYS A 278 3.78 -2.41 3.98
N GLY A 279 3.91 -1.11 4.20
CA GLY A 279 4.60 -0.55 5.36
C GLY A 279 6.08 -0.24 5.15
N ASP A 280 6.67 -0.61 4.01
CA ASP A 280 8.06 -0.25 3.74
C ASP A 280 8.15 1.19 3.19
N GLU A 281 9.12 1.95 3.70
CA GLU A 281 9.56 3.18 3.06
C GLU A 281 10.66 2.86 2.06
N ILE A 282 10.52 3.34 0.83
CA ILE A 282 11.45 3.06 -0.25
C ILE A 282 11.92 4.33 -0.93
N THR A 283 13.17 4.34 -1.34
CA THR A 283 13.81 5.47 -2.04
C THR A 283 14.45 4.97 -3.32
N TYR A 284 14.24 5.71 -4.40
CA TYR A 284 14.95 5.51 -5.67
C TYR A 284 16.45 5.76 -5.48
N ASN A 285 17.28 4.84 -5.96
CA ASN A 285 18.73 4.95 -5.91
C ASN A 285 19.36 4.57 -7.27
N GLY A 286 19.06 5.36 -8.29
CA GLY A 286 19.57 5.15 -9.65
C GLY A 286 19.13 3.80 -10.24
N ASP A 287 19.98 2.78 -10.12
CA ASP A 287 19.71 1.44 -10.64
C ASP A 287 18.94 0.54 -9.66
N SER A 288 18.76 0.96 -8.41
CA SER A 288 18.14 0.15 -7.35
C SER A 288 17.17 0.98 -6.50
N ILE A 289 16.60 0.35 -5.51
CA ILE A 289 15.83 0.98 -4.44
C ILE A 289 16.47 0.66 -3.09
N LEU A 290 16.32 1.55 -2.14
CA LEU A 290 16.65 1.32 -0.74
C LEU A 290 15.35 1.14 0.04
N ILE A 291 15.30 0.18 0.96
CA ILE A 291 14.21 0.02 1.92
C ILE A 291 14.69 0.50 3.27
N GLU A 292 14.03 1.51 3.82
CA GLU A 292 14.15 1.87 5.21
C GLU A 292 13.11 1.04 5.99
N LYS A 293 13.58 0.07 6.78
CA LYS A 293 12.70 -0.67 7.69
C LYS A 293 12.43 0.21 8.89
N GLU A 294 11.16 0.37 9.25
CA GLU A 294 10.79 1.01 10.51
C GLU A 294 11.60 0.41 11.67
N GLN A 295 12.30 1.28 12.43
CA GLN A 295 12.95 0.86 13.66
C GLN A 295 11.86 0.52 14.68
N PRO A 296 11.90 -0.64 15.36
CA PRO A 296 10.92 -0.94 16.40
C PRO A 296 10.87 0.21 17.41
N PHE A 297 9.67 0.61 17.82
CA PHE A 297 9.43 1.73 18.76
C PHE A 297 10.32 1.70 20.03
N SER A 298 10.79 0.51 20.43
CA SER A 298 11.75 0.34 21.55
C SER A 298 13.11 1.04 21.35
N LYS A 299 13.54 1.28 20.08
CA LYS A 299 14.79 2.02 19.80
C LYS A 299 14.58 3.54 19.79
N ILE A 300 13.40 3.99 19.35
CA ILE A 300 13.04 5.42 19.37
C ILE A 300 12.88 5.91 20.80
N ALA A 301 12.21 5.14 21.67
CA ALA A 301 12.08 5.46 23.10
C ALA A 301 13.44 5.49 23.83
N LYS A 302 14.39 4.61 23.48
CA LYS A 302 15.75 4.66 24.04
C LYS A 302 16.54 5.89 23.59
N ASN A 303 16.42 6.31 22.33
CA ASN A 303 17.10 7.50 21.83
C ASN A 303 16.54 8.78 22.43
N ILE A 304 15.23 8.88 22.68
CA ILE A 304 14.61 10.00 23.40
C ILE A 304 15.08 10.04 24.86
N HIS A 305 15.13 8.90 25.52
CA HIS A 305 15.61 8.82 26.93
C HIS A 305 17.11 9.19 27.07
N THR A 306 17.92 8.80 26.09
CA THR A 306 19.36 9.15 26.08
C THR A 306 19.59 10.64 25.79
N ASN A 307 18.78 11.24 24.92
CA ASN A 307 18.88 12.68 24.63
C ASN A 307 18.36 13.56 25.77
N ILE A 308 17.34 13.11 26.53
CA ILE A 308 16.83 13.83 27.70
C ILE A 308 17.86 13.78 28.86
N THR A 309 18.56 12.67 29.05
CA THR A 309 19.57 12.55 30.12
C THR A 309 20.84 13.38 29.84
N HIS A 310 21.12 13.75 28.59
CA HIS A 310 22.20 14.68 28.24
C HIS A 310 21.84 16.16 28.42
N LEU A 311 20.55 16.52 28.42
CA LEU A 311 20.09 17.91 28.63
C LEU A 311 20.01 18.33 30.09
N PHE A 312 20.11 17.39 31.03
CA PHE A 312 20.08 17.66 32.48
C PHE A 312 21.41 17.41 33.20
N LYS A 313 22.52 17.27 32.45
CA LYS A 313 23.89 17.16 32.98
C LYS A 313 24.82 18.25 32.46
N GLY A 314 24.29 19.45 32.35
CA GLY A 314 25.07 20.66 32.06
C GLY A 314 24.83 21.69 33.15
#